data_0248eefe5b74bc0582055d801eb1bb34
#
_entry.id   0248eefe5b74bc0582055d801eb1bb34
#
_cell.length_a   1.000
_cell.length_b   1.000
_cell.length_c   1.000
_cell.angle_alpha   90.00
_cell.angle_beta   90.00
_cell.angle_gamma   90.00
#
_symmetry.space_group_name_H-M   'P 1'
#
loop_
_entity.id
_entity.type
_entity.pdbx_description
1 polymer ?
#
loop_
_entity_poly.entity_id
_entity_poly.type
_entity_poly.pdbx_seq_one_letter_code
_entity_poly.pdbx_strand_id
1 'polypeptide(L)'
;MTAALDDIRQTVTSNDVVLFMKGTKHMPQCGFSSRVASVLNYMGVEFTDVNVLADPEIRQGIKDFSDWPTIPQLYVKGEFVGGCDIVTEMTLSGELDALFEQKGVTYDKARAEEIRAANG
;
A
#
# COMPACT_ATOMS: atom_id res chain seq x y z
N MET A 1 -5.66 13.62 -20.37
CA MET A 1 -5.32 12.55 -19.44
C MET A 1 -4.77 11.36 -20.18
N THR A 2 -3.84 10.65 -19.59
CA THR A 2 -3.30 9.44 -20.19
C THR A 2 -4.13 8.22 -19.78
N ALA A 3 -4.06 7.15 -20.58
CA ALA A 3 -4.69 5.89 -20.25
C ALA A 3 -4.16 5.35 -18.92
N ALA A 4 -2.89 5.57 -18.62
CA ALA A 4 -2.28 5.13 -17.36
C ALA A 4 -2.94 5.80 -16.15
N LEU A 5 -3.21 7.10 -16.21
CA LEU A 5 -3.89 7.82 -15.12
C LEU A 5 -5.32 7.33 -14.93
N ASP A 6 -6.03 7.04 -16.01
CA ASP A 6 -7.37 6.50 -15.95
C ASP A 6 -7.37 5.09 -15.33
N ASP A 7 -6.43 4.24 -15.72
CA ASP A 7 -6.27 2.89 -15.17
C ASP A 7 -5.96 2.93 -13.68
N ILE A 8 -5.06 3.83 -13.26
CA ILE A 8 -4.72 4.00 -11.86
C ILE A 8 -5.95 4.42 -11.06
N ARG A 9 -6.67 5.41 -11.54
CA ARG A 9 -7.89 5.91 -10.87
C ARG A 9 -8.91 4.79 -10.72
N GLN A 10 -9.14 4.03 -11.78
CA GLN A 10 -10.06 2.91 -11.74
C GLN A 10 -9.62 1.85 -10.73
N THR A 11 -8.33 1.52 -10.72
CA THR A 11 -7.78 0.51 -9.81
C THR A 11 -7.99 0.92 -8.35
N VAL A 12 -7.65 2.15 -7.99
CA VAL A 12 -7.73 2.60 -6.58
C VAL A 12 -9.16 2.81 -6.12
N THR A 13 -10.08 3.09 -7.02
CA THR A 13 -11.49 3.27 -6.65
C THR A 13 -12.28 1.96 -6.65
N SER A 14 -11.84 0.95 -7.40
CA SER A 14 -12.52 -0.33 -7.50
C SER A 14 -12.05 -1.36 -6.48
N ASN A 15 -10.97 -1.10 -5.76
CA ASN A 15 -10.39 -2.01 -4.79
C ASN A 15 -10.16 -1.27 -3.47
N ASP A 16 -10.49 -1.93 -2.36
CA ASP A 16 -10.41 -1.31 -1.04
C ASP A 16 -8.99 -0.93 -0.64
N VAL A 17 -8.03 -1.82 -0.88
CA VAL A 17 -6.62 -1.60 -0.55
C VAL A 17 -5.79 -1.93 -1.78
N VAL A 18 -4.96 -0.99 -2.20
CA VAL A 18 -4.09 -1.15 -3.38
C VAL A 18 -2.66 -0.75 -3.01
N LEU A 19 -1.72 -1.60 -3.35
CA LEU A 19 -0.30 -1.32 -3.19
C LEU A 19 0.38 -1.29 -4.55
N PHE A 20 0.87 -0.11 -4.92
CA PHE A 20 1.75 0.03 -6.09
C PHE A 20 3.16 -0.26 -5.62
N MET A 21 3.80 -1.28 -6.20
CA MET A 21 5.05 -1.79 -5.69
C MET A 21 5.98 -2.25 -6.82
N LYS A 22 7.23 -2.44 -6.51
CA LYS A 22 8.20 -3.06 -7.42
C LYS A 22 8.17 -4.56 -7.18
N GLY A 23 7.73 -5.30 -8.19
CA GLY A 23 7.47 -6.72 -8.10
C GLY A 23 6.03 -7.01 -7.73
N THR A 24 5.78 -8.22 -7.26
CA THR A 24 4.45 -8.67 -6.83
C THR A 24 4.45 -8.95 -5.32
N LYS A 25 3.26 -9.10 -4.74
CA LYS A 25 3.16 -9.42 -3.31
C LYS A 25 3.83 -10.73 -2.93
N HIS A 26 3.93 -11.66 -3.89
CA HIS A 26 4.58 -12.96 -3.68
C HIS A 26 6.07 -12.94 -4.00
N MET A 27 6.50 -12.00 -4.87
CA MET A 27 7.90 -11.85 -5.28
C MET A 27 8.28 -10.36 -5.36
N PRO A 28 8.41 -9.67 -4.23
CA PRO A 28 8.83 -8.27 -4.24
C PRO A 28 10.25 -8.13 -4.78
N GLN A 29 10.50 -7.07 -5.56
CA GLN A 29 11.79 -6.79 -6.18
C GLN A 29 12.52 -5.60 -5.54
N CYS A 30 12.02 -5.12 -4.41
CA CYS A 30 12.58 -3.97 -3.70
C CYS A 30 12.32 -4.14 -2.21
N GLY A 31 13.33 -3.86 -1.40
CA GLY A 31 13.22 -4.00 0.06
C GLY A 31 12.11 -3.16 0.68
N PHE A 32 11.91 -1.95 0.16
CA PHE A 32 10.84 -1.07 0.65
C PHE A 32 9.46 -1.61 0.29
N SER A 33 9.29 -2.10 -0.95
CA SER A 33 8.05 -2.75 -1.37
C SER A 33 7.78 -4.02 -0.57
N SER A 34 8.82 -4.81 -0.33
CA SER A 34 8.74 -6.02 0.47
C SER A 34 8.24 -5.74 1.89
N ARG A 35 8.77 -4.68 2.49
CA ARG A 35 8.38 -4.30 3.87
C ARG A 35 6.89 -3.98 3.96
N VAL A 36 6.38 -3.15 3.06
CA VAL A 36 4.95 -2.77 3.08
C VAL A 36 4.06 -3.98 2.80
N ALA A 37 4.41 -4.76 1.79
CA ALA A 37 3.66 -5.98 1.47
C ALA A 37 3.64 -6.95 2.65
N SER A 38 4.77 -7.13 3.33
CA SER A 38 4.89 -8.01 4.49
C SER A 38 4.02 -7.54 5.65
N VAL A 39 4.00 -6.23 5.92
CA VAL A 39 3.15 -5.66 6.98
C VAL A 39 1.68 -5.93 6.70
N LEU A 40 1.22 -5.67 5.48
CA LEU A 40 -0.16 -5.89 5.10
C LEU A 40 -0.54 -7.37 5.18
N ASN A 41 0.34 -8.25 4.69
CA ASN A 41 0.13 -9.69 4.77
C ASN A 41 0.04 -10.17 6.22
N TYR A 42 0.95 -9.72 7.06
CA TYR A 42 0.96 -10.12 8.47
C TYR A 42 -0.28 -9.64 9.21
N MET A 43 -0.75 -8.43 8.90
CA MET A 43 -1.96 -7.87 9.48
C MET A 43 -3.24 -8.52 8.92
N GLY A 44 -3.12 -9.45 7.99
CA GLY A 44 -4.27 -10.12 7.40
C GLY A 44 -5.11 -9.24 6.49
N VAL A 45 -4.53 -8.18 5.95
CA VAL A 45 -5.22 -7.28 5.04
C VAL A 45 -5.16 -7.84 3.63
N GLU A 46 -6.32 -8.02 3.00
CA GLU A 46 -6.36 -8.34 1.58
C GLU A 46 -6.10 -7.08 0.78
N PHE A 47 -5.18 -7.15 -0.15
CA PHE A 47 -4.86 -6.00 -0.99
C PHE A 47 -4.56 -6.44 -2.42
N THR A 48 -4.83 -5.52 -3.35
CA THR A 48 -4.48 -5.67 -4.75
C THR A 48 -3.08 -5.09 -4.94
N ASP A 49 -2.18 -5.89 -5.48
CA ASP A 49 -0.84 -5.41 -5.82
C ASP A 49 -0.75 -5.01 -7.29
N VAL A 50 -0.05 -3.93 -7.56
CA VAL A 50 0.24 -3.48 -8.92
C VAL A 50 1.74 -3.40 -9.08
N ASN A 51 2.28 -4.23 -9.98
CA ASN A 51 3.71 -4.27 -10.25
C ASN A 51 4.09 -3.18 -11.25
N VAL A 52 4.67 -2.09 -10.75
CA VAL A 52 5.05 -0.96 -11.59
C VAL A 52 6.24 -1.27 -12.51
N LEU A 53 6.97 -2.36 -12.23
CA LEU A 53 8.06 -2.78 -13.11
C LEU A 53 7.57 -3.41 -14.41
N ALA A 54 6.32 -3.89 -14.42
CA ALA A 54 5.72 -4.52 -15.59
C ALA A 54 5.22 -3.49 -16.61
N ASP A 55 5.03 -2.23 -16.21
CA ASP A 55 4.49 -1.19 -17.09
C ASP A 55 5.11 0.17 -16.74
N PRO A 56 6.04 0.66 -17.60
CA PRO A 56 6.68 1.96 -17.37
C PRO A 56 5.72 3.15 -17.30
N GLU A 57 4.60 3.07 -18.03
CA GLU A 57 3.60 4.14 -18.02
C GLU A 57 2.88 4.21 -16.67
N ILE A 58 2.59 3.05 -16.06
CA ILE A 58 2.01 2.99 -14.73
C ILE A 58 3.03 3.48 -13.70
N ARG A 59 4.30 3.10 -13.86
CA ARG A 59 5.37 3.54 -12.95
C ARG A 59 5.49 5.05 -12.90
N GLN A 60 5.47 5.71 -14.05
CA GLN A 60 5.49 7.17 -14.11
C GLN A 60 4.15 7.76 -13.71
N GLY A 61 3.07 7.16 -14.18
CA GLY A 61 1.71 7.64 -13.94
C GLY A 61 1.34 7.69 -12.47
N ILE A 62 1.77 6.70 -11.67
CA ILE A 62 1.44 6.70 -10.24
C ILE A 62 2.14 7.84 -9.49
N LYS A 63 3.33 8.23 -9.91
CA LYS A 63 4.04 9.36 -9.34
C LYS A 63 3.33 10.67 -9.66
N ASP A 64 2.85 10.80 -10.88
CA ASP A 64 2.08 11.97 -11.32
C ASP A 64 0.72 12.02 -10.62
N PHE A 65 0.06 10.87 -10.51
CA PHE A 65 -1.26 10.76 -9.88
C PHE A 65 -1.24 11.17 -8.42
N SER A 66 -0.24 10.75 -7.68
CA SER A 66 -0.11 11.01 -6.23
C SER A 66 0.66 12.29 -5.91
N ASP A 67 1.37 12.86 -6.88
CA ASP A 67 2.38 13.89 -6.67
C ASP A 67 3.41 13.44 -5.62
N TRP A 68 3.78 12.17 -5.65
CA TRP A 68 4.72 11.53 -4.74
C TRP A 68 5.77 10.77 -5.53
N PRO A 69 7.08 11.02 -5.30
CA PRO A 69 8.12 10.58 -6.22
C PRO A 69 8.58 9.13 -6.07
N THR A 70 8.20 8.46 -4.99
CA THR A 70 8.77 7.14 -4.67
C THR A 70 7.73 6.04 -4.66
N ILE A 71 8.20 4.80 -4.78
CA ILE A 71 7.42 3.57 -4.71
C ILE A 71 8.06 2.71 -3.60
N PRO A 72 7.28 2.06 -2.75
CA PRO A 72 5.85 1.74 -2.89
C PRO A 72 4.91 2.87 -2.51
N GLN A 73 3.65 2.74 -2.93
CA GLN A 73 2.57 3.66 -2.54
C GLN A 73 1.34 2.87 -2.16
N LEU A 74 0.81 3.14 -0.98
CA LEU A 74 -0.39 2.47 -0.45
C LEU A 74 -1.61 3.39 -0.61
N TYR A 75 -2.70 2.80 -1.09
CA TYR A 75 -4.01 3.46 -1.19
C TYR A 75 -5.04 2.65 -0.40
N VAL A 76 -5.89 3.34 0.34
CA VAL A 76 -7.01 2.74 1.07
C VAL A 76 -8.29 3.48 0.70
N LYS A 77 -9.25 2.75 0.14
CA LYS A 77 -10.53 3.33 -0.32
C LYS A 77 -10.35 4.54 -1.23
N GLY A 78 -9.38 4.44 -2.15
CA GLY A 78 -9.09 5.48 -3.13
C GLY A 78 -8.23 6.63 -2.63
N GLU A 79 -7.88 6.66 -1.35
CA GLU A 79 -7.07 7.71 -0.77
C GLU A 79 -5.61 7.28 -0.62
N PHE A 80 -4.70 8.15 -0.99
CA PHE A 80 -3.27 7.92 -0.81
C PHE A 80 -2.90 7.96 0.67
N VAL A 81 -2.26 6.90 1.14
CA VAL A 81 -1.82 6.79 2.54
C VAL A 81 -0.36 7.23 2.67
N GLY A 82 0.51 6.66 1.86
CA GLY A 82 1.93 6.98 1.90
C GLY A 82 2.81 5.87 1.36
N GLY A 83 4.11 6.10 1.50
CA GLY A 83 5.14 5.13 1.12
C GLY A 83 5.60 4.30 2.30
N CYS A 84 6.77 3.67 2.15
CA CYS A 84 7.30 2.74 3.15
C CYS A 84 7.46 3.36 4.53
N ASP A 85 8.07 4.53 4.63
CA ASP A 85 8.34 5.16 5.92
C ASP A 85 7.06 5.54 6.65
N ILE A 86 6.12 6.14 5.93
CA ILE A 86 4.84 6.58 6.50
C ILE A 86 4.02 5.36 6.96
N VAL A 87 3.93 4.33 6.12
CA VAL A 87 3.20 3.11 6.46
C VAL A 87 3.83 2.42 7.68
N THR A 88 5.15 2.39 7.74
CA THR A 88 5.86 1.81 8.89
C THR A 88 5.55 2.58 10.18
N GLU A 89 5.64 3.91 10.14
CA GLU A 89 5.30 4.75 11.29
C GLU A 89 3.85 4.56 11.72
N MET A 90 2.92 4.54 10.78
CA MET A 90 1.50 4.35 11.08
C MET A 90 1.21 2.97 11.68
N THR A 91 1.96 1.96 11.25
CA THR A 91 1.84 0.61 11.80
C THR A 91 2.27 0.60 13.27
N LEU A 92 3.39 1.23 13.58
CA LEU A 92 3.95 1.25 14.94
C LEU A 92 3.14 2.14 15.88
N SER A 93 2.56 3.22 15.37
CA SER A 93 1.75 4.14 16.19
C SER A 93 0.31 3.68 16.42
N GLY A 94 -0.16 2.73 15.61
CA GLY A 94 -1.56 2.32 15.61
C GLY A 94 -2.45 3.15 14.69
N GLU A 95 -1.90 4.16 14.02
CA GLU A 95 -2.67 4.99 13.09
C GLU A 95 -3.18 4.20 11.89
N LEU A 96 -2.43 3.19 11.44
CA LEU A 96 -2.86 2.34 10.32
C LEU A 96 -4.08 1.50 10.72
N ASP A 97 -4.07 0.95 11.93
CA ASP A 97 -5.20 0.21 12.50
C ASP A 97 -6.45 1.09 12.53
N ALA A 98 -6.31 2.32 13.05
CA ALA A 98 -7.40 3.28 13.14
C ALA A 98 -7.94 3.64 11.75
N LEU A 99 -7.06 3.78 10.76
CA LEU A 99 -7.47 4.05 9.39
C LEU A 99 -8.29 2.90 8.82
N PHE A 100 -7.84 1.66 9.01
CA PHE A 100 -8.59 0.49 8.55
C PHE A 100 -9.96 0.40 9.22
N GLU A 101 -10.04 0.65 10.52
CA GLU A 101 -11.30 0.64 11.24
C GLU A 101 -12.24 1.74 10.74
N GLN A 102 -11.72 2.94 10.53
CA GLN A 102 -12.48 4.07 9.99
C GLN A 102 -13.02 3.79 8.58
N LYS A 103 -12.21 3.13 7.75
CA LYS A 103 -12.57 2.84 6.36
C LYS A 103 -13.30 1.50 6.17
N GLY A 104 -13.51 0.75 7.25
CA GLY A 104 -14.19 -0.54 7.17
C GLY A 104 -13.36 -1.63 6.51
N VAL A 105 -12.04 -1.56 6.61
CA VAL A 105 -11.13 -2.58 6.07
C VAL A 105 -10.83 -3.60 7.16
N THR A 106 -11.03 -4.87 6.83
CA THR A 106 -10.78 -5.98 7.76
C THR A 106 -9.28 -6.22 7.92
N TYR A 107 -8.84 -6.35 9.16
CA TYR A 107 -7.46 -6.70 9.50
C TYR A 107 -7.42 -7.52 10.80
N ASP A 108 -6.28 -8.16 11.08
CA ASP A 108 -6.09 -8.96 12.29
C ASP A 108 -5.52 -8.07 13.39
N LYS A 109 -6.35 -7.70 14.35
CA LYS A 109 -5.99 -6.81 15.45
C LYS A 109 -4.88 -7.36 16.33
N ALA A 110 -4.93 -8.66 16.62
CA ALA A 110 -3.92 -9.31 17.46
C ALA A 110 -2.54 -9.27 16.79
N ARG A 111 -2.48 -9.53 15.49
CA ARG A 111 -1.23 -9.47 14.75
C ARG A 111 -0.68 -8.07 14.64
N ALA A 112 -1.54 -7.06 14.47
CA ALA A 112 -1.12 -5.67 14.47
C ALA A 112 -0.46 -5.29 15.80
N GLU A 113 -1.03 -5.74 16.92
CA GLU A 113 -0.46 -5.52 18.26
C GLU A 113 0.86 -6.27 18.44
N GLU A 114 1.00 -7.46 17.88
CA GLU A 114 2.26 -8.20 17.90
C GLU A 114 3.39 -7.45 17.22
N ILE A 115 3.11 -6.78 16.10
CA ILE A 115 4.12 -5.97 15.40
C ILE A 115 4.60 -4.86 16.32
N ARG A 116 3.71 -4.16 16.99
CA ARG A 116 4.07 -3.09 17.92
C ARG A 116 4.85 -3.61 19.10
N ALA A 117 4.43 -4.73 19.68
CA ALA A 117 5.12 -5.34 20.83
C ALA A 117 6.55 -5.77 20.46
N ALA A 118 6.77 -6.27 19.25
CA ALA A 118 8.09 -6.70 18.78
C ALA A 118 9.03 -5.52 18.52
N ASN A 119 8.50 -4.35 18.21
CA ASN A 119 9.25 -3.16 17.82
C ASN A 119 9.16 -1.99 18.82
N GLY A 120 8.41 -2.18 19.88
CA GLY A 120 8.18 -1.17 20.91
C GLY A 120 9.15 -1.17 22.06
#